data_4e3eab7070c7d4a346a13e932a5557b9
#
_entry.id   4e3eab7070c7d4a346a13e932a5557b9
#
_cell.length_a   1.000
_cell.length_b   1.000
_cell.length_c   1.000
_cell.angle_alpha   90.00
_cell.angle_beta   90.00
_cell.angle_gamma   90.00
#
_symmetry.space_group_name_H-M   'P 1'
#
loop_
_entity.id
_entity.type
_entity.pdbx_description
1 polymer ?
#
loop_
_entity_poly.entity_id
_entity_poly.type
_entity_poly.pdbx_seq_one_letter_code
_entity_poly.pdbx_strand_id
1 'polypeptide(L)'
;MTQVLEMKYFVLKPKAKDGYDMYARASQDAMLAYSERVRTTAPLFADQLLCWAEKEKASQDELYRVANKPLQLTARKNGGN
;
A
#
# COMPACT_ATOMS: atom_id res chain seq x y z
N MET A 1 -19.27 17.33 10.97
CA MET A 1 -19.87 16.04 11.13
C MET A 1 -18.84 15.00 11.49
N THR A 2 -19.21 14.11 12.25
CA THR A 2 -18.29 13.14 12.78
C THR A 2 -18.37 11.84 12.05
N GLN A 3 -17.21 11.30 11.76
CA GLN A 3 -17.12 10.02 11.17
C GLN A 3 -17.29 8.99 12.27
N VAL A 4 -18.23 8.09 12.11
CA VAL A 4 -18.48 7.08 13.11
C VAL A 4 -18.16 5.72 12.54
N LEU A 5 -17.31 4.99 13.22
CA LEU A 5 -16.96 3.65 12.81
C LEU A 5 -18.09 2.69 13.13
N GLU A 6 -18.38 1.81 12.20
CA GLU A 6 -19.23 0.69 12.48
C GLU A 6 -18.49 -0.20 13.46
N MET A 7 -19.09 -0.51 14.56
CA MET A 7 -18.41 -1.27 15.58
C MET A 7 -18.29 -2.75 15.25
N LYS A 8 -18.95 -3.22 14.20
CA LYS A 8 -18.89 -4.62 13.82
C LYS A 8 -17.78 -4.89 12.82
N TYR A 9 -17.60 -4.00 11.88
CA TYR A 9 -16.67 -4.23 10.78
C TYR A 9 -15.82 -3.02 10.54
N PHE A 10 -14.61 -3.29 10.10
CA PHE A 10 -13.70 -2.25 9.71
C PHE A 10 -13.11 -2.67 8.37
N VAL A 11 -13.38 -1.89 7.36
CA VAL A 11 -12.95 -2.24 6.01
C VAL A 11 -11.63 -1.58 5.69
N LEU A 12 -10.66 -2.38 5.26
CA LEU A 12 -9.37 -1.88 4.85
C LEU A 12 -9.37 -1.67 3.35
N LYS A 13 -8.62 -0.68 2.91
CA LYS A 13 -8.51 -0.35 1.50
C LYS A 13 -7.04 -0.29 1.10
N PRO A 14 -6.41 -1.45 0.90
CA PRO A 14 -4.96 -1.46 0.65
C PRO A 14 -4.56 -0.99 -0.74
N LYS A 15 -5.49 -1.00 -1.69
CA LYS A 15 -5.17 -0.56 -3.04
C LYS A 15 -5.15 0.95 -3.09
N ALA A 16 -4.00 1.51 -3.42
CA ALA A 16 -3.82 2.95 -3.40
C ALA A 16 -4.33 3.58 -4.70
N LYS A 17 -4.97 4.73 -4.58
CA LYS A 17 -5.35 5.48 -5.75
C LYS A 17 -4.20 6.36 -6.24
N ASP A 18 -3.26 6.66 -5.37
CA ASP A 18 -2.04 7.38 -5.76
C ASP A 18 -0.97 7.13 -4.71
N GLY A 19 0.22 7.70 -4.95
CA GLY A 19 1.35 7.48 -4.06
C GLY A 19 1.20 8.09 -2.67
N TYR A 20 0.25 8.99 -2.52
CA TYR A 20 0.05 9.69 -1.25
C TYR A 20 -1.19 9.23 -0.50
N ASP A 21 -1.80 8.14 -0.96
CA ASP A 21 -3.02 7.63 -0.36
C ASP A 21 -2.70 7.07 1.02
N MET A 22 -2.92 7.87 2.03
CA MET A 22 -2.60 7.52 3.39
C MET A 22 -3.48 6.39 3.93
N TYR A 23 -4.71 6.29 3.46
CA TYR A 23 -5.58 5.20 3.89
C TYR A 23 -5.10 3.87 3.36
N ALA A 24 -4.56 3.87 2.14
CA ALA A 24 -3.98 2.66 1.58
C ALA A 24 -2.74 2.26 2.37
N ARG A 25 -1.89 3.20 2.72
CA ARG A 25 -0.71 2.92 3.53
C ARG A 25 -1.09 2.31 4.87
N ALA A 26 -2.07 2.93 5.54
CA ALA A 26 -2.52 2.43 6.82
C ALA A 26 -3.10 1.02 6.70
N SER A 27 -3.84 0.78 5.62
CA SER A 27 -4.40 -0.54 5.38
C SER A 27 -3.31 -1.58 5.16
N GLN A 28 -2.29 -1.23 4.38
CA GLN A 28 -1.17 -2.13 4.13
C GLN A 28 -0.46 -2.48 5.44
N ASP A 29 -0.21 -1.47 6.26
CA ASP A 29 0.44 -1.69 7.55
C ASP A 29 -0.41 -2.56 8.46
N ALA A 30 -1.71 -2.35 8.47
CA ALA A 30 -2.62 -3.15 9.27
C ALA A 30 -2.62 -4.60 8.81
N MET A 31 -2.57 -4.81 7.50
CA MET A 31 -2.53 -6.17 6.95
C MET A 31 -1.25 -6.88 7.34
N LEU A 32 -0.12 -6.17 7.32
CA LEU A 32 1.14 -6.76 7.73
C LEU A 32 1.12 -7.16 9.21
N ALA A 33 0.60 -6.28 10.05
CA ALA A 33 0.50 -6.56 11.47
C ALA A 33 -0.46 -7.71 11.72
N TYR A 34 -1.56 -7.75 11.01
CA TYR A 34 -2.54 -8.81 11.13
C TYR A 34 -1.92 -10.15 10.73
N SER A 35 -1.22 -10.14 9.61
CA SER A 35 -0.55 -11.34 9.13
C SER A 35 0.39 -11.91 10.18
N GLU A 36 1.18 -11.04 10.78
CA GLU A 36 2.13 -11.46 11.81
C GLU A 36 1.41 -12.05 13.00
N ARG A 37 0.32 -11.44 13.40
CA ARG A 37 -0.40 -11.83 14.59
C ARG A 37 -1.05 -13.20 14.44
N VAL A 38 -1.57 -13.52 13.27
CA VAL A 38 -2.28 -14.79 13.08
C VAL A 38 -1.40 -15.90 12.53
N ARG A 39 -0.12 -15.64 12.36
CA ARG A 39 0.77 -16.60 11.70
C ARG A 39 0.79 -17.95 12.38
N THR A 40 0.80 -17.98 13.68
CA THR A 40 0.85 -19.25 14.40
C THR A 40 -0.45 -20.03 14.32
N THR A 41 -1.56 -19.33 14.14
CA THR A 41 -2.87 -19.96 14.08
C THR A 41 -3.27 -20.33 12.67
N ALA A 42 -2.96 -19.45 11.71
CA ALA A 42 -3.37 -19.63 10.33
C ALA A 42 -2.24 -19.22 9.39
N PRO A 43 -1.19 -20.06 9.31
CA PRO A 43 0.00 -19.68 8.54
C PRO A 43 -0.26 -19.45 7.07
N LEU A 44 -1.11 -20.23 6.43
CA LEU A 44 -1.39 -20.04 5.02
C LEU A 44 -2.12 -18.71 4.78
N PHE A 45 -3.08 -18.42 5.63
CA PHE A 45 -3.78 -17.15 5.54
C PHE A 45 -2.82 -16.00 5.79
N ALA A 46 -1.94 -16.16 6.77
CA ALA A 46 -0.95 -15.12 7.07
C ALA A 46 -0.05 -14.86 5.87
N ASP A 47 0.39 -15.91 5.18
CA ASP A 47 1.25 -15.77 4.01
C ASP A 47 0.51 -15.08 2.87
N GLN A 48 -0.73 -15.44 2.65
CA GLN A 48 -1.53 -14.81 1.59
C GLN A 48 -1.74 -13.33 1.87
N LEU A 49 -2.01 -13.02 3.12
CA LEU A 49 -2.23 -11.64 3.52
C LEU A 49 -0.95 -10.83 3.39
N LEU A 50 0.16 -11.42 3.78
CA LEU A 50 1.46 -10.77 3.66
C LEU A 50 1.78 -10.48 2.20
N CYS A 51 1.61 -11.45 1.33
CA CYS A 51 1.86 -11.27 -0.09
C CYS A 51 1.00 -10.17 -0.67
N TRP A 52 -0.26 -10.16 -0.29
CA TRP A 52 -1.18 -9.13 -0.78
C TRP A 52 -0.74 -7.75 -0.32
N ALA A 53 -0.42 -7.63 0.96
CA ALA A 53 0.00 -6.35 1.52
C ALA A 53 1.26 -5.84 0.85
N GLU A 54 2.23 -6.73 0.64
CA GLU A 54 3.48 -6.33 0.01
C GLU A 54 3.28 -5.94 -1.44
N LYS A 55 2.39 -6.63 -2.13
CA LYS A 55 2.08 -6.30 -3.50
C LYS A 55 1.48 -4.91 -3.61
N GLU A 56 0.52 -4.60 -2.74
CA GLU A 56 -0.11 -3.29 -2.79
C GLU A 56 0.85 -2.20 -2.36
N LYS A 57 1.71 -2.50 -1.41
CA LYS A 57 2.72 -1.56 -0.97
C LYS A 57 3.69 -1.23 -2.10
N ALA A 58 4.16 -2.24 -2.79
CA ALA A 58 5.08 -2.05 -3.91
C ALA A 58 4.39 -1.24 -5.02
N SER A 59 3.14 -1.53 -5.27
CA SER A 59 2.37 -0.82 -6.28
C SER A 59 2.24 0.66 -5.93
N GLN A 60 1.97 0.96 -4.67
CA GLN A 60 1.85 2.34 -4.23
C GLN A 60 3.21 3.04 -4.26
N ASP A 61 4.27 2.34 -3.89
CA ASP A 61 5.61 2.91 -3.95
C ASP A 61 5.97 3.30 -5.38
N GLU A 62 5.52 2.49 -6.33
CA GLU A 62 5.75 2.82 -7.73
C GLU A 62 4.98 4.07 -8.14
N LEU A 63 3.74 4.18 -7.69
CA LEU A 63 2.95 5.37 -7.98
C LEU A 63 3.60 6.62 -7.40
N TYR A 64 4.12 6.50 -6.19
CA TYR A 64 4.80 7.60 -5.55
C TYR A 64 6.05 8.00 -6.31
N ARG A 65 6.82 7.00 -6.70
CA ARG A 65 8.08 7.23 -7.41
C ARG A 65 7.82 7.91 -8.75
N VAL A 66 6.81 7.45 -9.47
CA VAL A 66 6.48 8.04 -10.76
C VAL A 66 6.01 9.49 -10.60
N ALA A 67 5.18 9.72 -9.58
CA ALA A 67 4.66 11.06 -9.37
C ALA A 67 5.76 12.05 -8.96
N ASN A 68 6.82 11.55 -8.35
CA ASN A 68 7.91 12.40 -7.89
C ASN A 68 9.13 12.36 -8.77
N LYS A 69 9.00 11.72 -9.92
CA LYS A 69 10.11 11.64 -10.84
C LYS A 69 10.42 13.01 -11.42
N PRO A 70 11.67 13.40 -11.41
CA PRO A 70 12.03 14.70 -12.00
C PRO A 70 11.69 14.72 -13.47
N LEU A 71 11.35 15.87 -13.96
CA LEU A 71 11.00 16.00 -15.35
C LEU A 71 12.16 15.85 -16.27
N GLN A 72 13.31 15.85 -15.71
CA GLN A 72 14.41 15.69 -16.56
C GLN A 72 14.30 14.55 -17.46
N LEU A 73 13.58 13.93 -17.32
CA LEU A 73 13.45 12.98 -18.06
C LEU A 73 13.42 13.13 -19.30
N THR A 74 13.56 13.77 -19.36
CA THR A 74 13.44 13.98 -20.38
C THR A 74 14.44 13.99 -20.98
N ALA A 75 14.79 13.94 -20.74
CA ALA A 75 15.40 13.92 -20.98
C ALA A 75 16.26 13.49 -21.14
N ARG A 76 16.65 13.33 -21.17
CA ARG A 76 17.49 13.20 -21.17
C ARG A 76 17.95 12.69 -21.48
N LYS A 77 17.84 12.74 -21.92
CA LYS A 77 18.24 12.62 -22.16
C LYS A 77 18.74 12.63 -22.45
N ASN A 78 18.76 12.71 -22.77
CA ASN A 78 19.20 13.04 -23.04
C ASN A 78 19.71 13.29 -23.16
N GLY A 79 19.74 13.14 -23.42
CA GLY A 79 20.10 13.59 -23.63
C GLY A 79 20.52 13.78 -23.64
N GLY A 80 20.53 13.64 -23.87
CA GLY A 80 20.73 14.03 -23.91
C GLY A 80 20.90 14.21 -23.84
N ASN A 81 20.88 14.04 -24.07
CA ASN A 81 20.90 14.44 -23.96
C ASN A 81 21.14 14.66 -23.91
#